data_f509b9800419469b43e3314a8ae6d42a
#
_entry.id   f509b9800419469b43e3314a8ae6d42a
#
_cell.length_a   1.000
_cell.length_b   1.000
_cell.length_c   1.000
_cell.angle_alpha   90.00
_cell.angle_beta   90.00
_cell.angle_gamma   90.00
#
_symmetry.space_group_name_H-M   'P 1'
#
loop_
_entity.id
_entity.type
_entity.pdbx_description
1 polymer ?
#
loop_
_entity_poly.entity_id
_entity_poly.type
_entity_poly.pdbx_seq_one_letter_code
_entity_poly.pdbx_strand_id
1 'polypeptide(L)'
;MTSQEDATALRQRHITPADHDRSDYLGLLRELVARRNESPAGSAESLAWQREIDATYALLHDEIATRATAPRTPVSFGTSGWRGYLGKDFFGRSVRQVTLAIVTMYQELGGNPELAGALGVSSLAEAQERGAVVGFDNRFDGEYFGQQVVAVLTSQGFRVHYAGEATTGVLSAAVLVEGAAFSVNLTPSHNPLDYAGFKYNAADAGPAAGPVTSRITALARQIMAEGRDCPEPANPSLVIPLDALASWFTLLARGESRHGLNYPKLMAALRDRRDYVLAVDCVHGASRVHIRRLLHGLPPERLLIFRDSADPTFGGVAPEPSTANMAAITSALQNRPEPLKLGAIIDPDADRIRFTDGGHEIDMNMFGAMAYHFLHEAKGKRGMVAKTVATSNFANAIAKALGEEIFEPRVGFKEFKPVVGSALVCFEESDGISVIGHTPEKDAYIGLILALEMMTSRNQNLGACLAQLREEFGAYHPGRGGVTVNQQGEALTATLNQLDRYDVGMKIRVGGQERTIAQVIAIDGRKMILDDGSWLMIRPSGTEPKVRFYVEARSAEGKAALLARAEEMLAEIGLL
;
A
#
# COMPACT_ATOMS: atom_id res chain seq x y z
N MET A 1 -33.63 11.97 -22.78
CA MET A 1 -33.56 10.49 -22.67
C MET A 1 -33.85 10.11 -21.22
N THR A 2 -34.57 9.05 -20.99
CA THR A 2 -34.74 8.53 -19.62
C THR A 2 -33.44 7.85 -19.19
N SER A 3 -33.17 7.72 -17.89
CA SER A 3 -31.98 7.01 -17.37
C SER A 3 -31.88 5.58 -17.91
N GLN A 4 -33.01 4.98 -18.28
CA GLN A 4 -33.06 3.62 -18.82
C GLN A 4 -32.67 3.55 -20.31
N GLU A 5 -32.98 4.58 -21.12
CA GLU A 5 -32.51 4.66 -22.51
C GLU A 5 -31.00 4.91 -22.57
N ASP A 6 -30.47 5.76 -21.67
CA ASP A 6 -29.03 6.01 -21.53
C ASP A 6 -28.29 4.74 -21.10
N ALA A 7 -28.79 3.99 -20.12
CA ALA A 7 -28.19 2.74 -19.66
C ALA A 7 -28.13 1.69 -20.76
N THR A 8 -29.20 1.58 -21.58
CA THR A 8 -29.24 0.67 -22.73
C THR A 8 -28.18 1.03 -23.76
N ALA A 9 -28.03 2.33 -24.08
CA ALA A 9 -27.02 2.81 -25.01
C ALA A 9 -25.60 2.57 -24.50
N LEU A 10 -25.34 2.79 -23.21
CA LEU A 10 -24.06 2.50 -22.56
C LEU A 10 -23.72 1.00 -22.66
N ARG A 11 -24.67 0.12 -22.32
CA ARG A 11 -24.50 -1.33 -22.45
C ARG A 11 -24.14 -1.75 -23.87
N GLN A 12 -24.88 -1.28 -24.88
CA GLN A 12 -24.63 -1.62 -26.29
C GLN A 12 -23.23 -1.18 -26.77
N ARG A 13 -22.67 -0.12 -26.22
CA ARG A 13 -21.34 0.37 -26.54
C ARG A 13 -20.22 -0.48 -25.95
N HIS A 14 -20.42 -1.00 -24.74
CA HIS A 14 -19.38 -1.68 -23.97
C HIS A 14 -19.51 -3.21 -23.97
N ILE A 15 -20.69 -3.75 -24.16
CA ILE A 15 -20.94 -5.18 -24.02
C ILE A 15 -21.29 -5.81 -25.38
N THR A 16 -20.51 -6.84 -25.74
CA THR A 16 -20.85 -7.76 -26.82
C THR A 16 -21.54 -8.98 -26.20
N PRO A 17 -22.84 -9.23 -26.48
CA PRO A 17 -23.56 -10.35 -25.87
C PRO A 17 -22.87 -11.71 -26.08
N ALA A 18 -22.76 -12.49 -24.99
CA ALA A 18 -22.11 -13.80 -24.97
C ALA A 18 -20.62 -13.81 -25.38
N ASP A 19 -19.96 -12.66 -25.36
CA ASP A 19 -18.53 -12.55 -25.70
C ASP A 19 -17.81 -11.70 -24.65
N HIS A 20 -17.22 -12.35 -23.64
CA HIS A 20 -16.46 -11.71 -22.57
C HIS A 20 -15.18 -11.03 -23.09
N ASP A 21 -14.53 -11.60 -24.12
CA ASP A 21 -13.26 -11.06 -24.62
C ASP A 21 -13.44 -9.71 -25.34
N ARG A 22 -14.60 -9.49 -25.95
CA ARG A 22 -14.96 -8.25 -26.66
C ARG A 22 -15.73 -7.27 -25.79
N SER A 23 -16.09 -7.66 -24.55
CA SER A 23 -16.80 -6.81 -23.60
C SER A 23 -15.84 -6.04 -22.70
N ASP A 24 -16.15 -4.75 -22.45
CA ASP A 24 -15.44 -3.85 -21.55
C ASP A 24 -16.34 -3.52 -20.34
N TYR A 25 -16.51 -4.48 -19.43
CA TYR A 25 -17.30 -4.31 -18.21
C TYR A 25 -16.78 -3.19 -17.32
N LEU A 26 -15.46 -3.04 -17.23
CA LEU A 26 -14.82 -2.05 -16.34
C LEU A 26 -14.95 -0.63 -16.89
N GLY A 27 -14.90 -0.47 -18.22
CA GLY A 27 -15.24 0.79 -18.87
C GLY A 27 -16.70 1.18 -18.64
N LEU A 28 -17.62 0.22 -18.77
CA LEU A 28 -19.02 0.45 -18.46
C LEU A 28 -19.24 0.84 -17.01
N LEU A 29 -18.61 0.13 -16.06
CA LEU A 29 -18.71 0.44 -14.62
C LEU A 29 -18.26 1.88 -14.33
N ARG A 30 -17.16 2.35 -14.92
CA ARG A 30 -16.70 3.74 -14.73
C ARG A 30 -17.74 4.76 -15.19
N GLU A 31 -18.35 4.55 -16.37
CA GLU A 31 -19.37 5.46 -16.87
C GLU A 31 -20.66 5.43 -16.04
N LEU A 32 -21.11 4.24 -15.61
CA LEU A 32 -22.28 4.09 -14.75
C LEU A 32 -22.06 4.74 -13.37
N VAL A 33 -20.87 4.59 -12.79
CA VAL A 33 -20.51 5.23 -11.52
C VAL A 33 -20.49 6.76 -11.67
N ALA A 34 -19.96 7.29 -12.77
CA ALA A 34 -20.00 8.72 -13.03
C ALA A 34 -21.46 9.24 -13.07
N ARG A 35 -22.35 8.56 -13.77
CA ARG A 35 -23.78 8.88 -13.82
C ARG A 35 -24.47 8.80 -12.45
N ARG A 36 -24.17 7.74 -11.69
CA ARG A 36 -24.68 7.60 -10.31
C ARG A 36 -24.28 8.80 -9.45
N ASN A 37 -23.01 9.22 -9.56
CA ASN A 37 -22.47 10.31 -8.75
C ASN A 37 -22.95 11.71 -9.18
N GLU A 38 -23.40 11.89 -10.42
CA GLU A 38 -24.05 13.11 -10.90
C GLU A 38 -25.48 13.26 -10.35
N SER A 39 -26.12 12.14 -9.96
CA SER A 39 -27.48 12.13 -9.42
C SER A 39 -27.47 12.39 -7.91
N PRO A 40 -28.49 13.06 -7.33
CA PRO A 40 -28.59 13.23 -5.89
C PRO A 40 -28.56 11.88 -5.15
N ALA A 41 -27.74 11.77 -4.13
CA ALA A 41 -27.58 10.52 -3.37
C ALA A 41 -28.93 10.01 -2.84
N GLY A 42 -29.21 8.71 -3.05
CA GLY A 42 -30.47 8.07 -2.64
C GLY A 42 -31.69 8.43 -3.48
N SER A 43 -31.56 9.23 -4.54
CA SER A 43 -32.63 9.49 -5.49
C SER A 43 -33.01 8.22 -6.29
N ALA A 44 -34.24 8.19 -6.86
CA ALA A 44 -34.67 7.11 -7.73
C ALA A 44 -33.73 6.89 -8.92
N GLU A 45 -33.14 7.97 -9.42
CA GLU A 45 -32.16 7.94 -10.52
C GLU A 45 -30.83 7.35 -10.06
N SER A 46 -30.27 7.79 -8.94
CA SER A 46 -29.04 7.22 -8.36
C SER A 46 -29.20 5.71 -8.08
N LEU A 47 -30.36 5.30 -7.57
CA LEU A 47 -30.69 3.88 -7.33
C LEU A 47 -30.86 3.10 -8.66
N ALA A 48 -31.34 3.73 -9.72
CA ALA A 48 -31.41 3.10 -11.03
C ALA A 48 -30.00 2.82 -11.59
N TRP A 49 -29.09 3.79 -11.51
CA TRP A 49 -27.69 3.59 -11.90
C TRP A 49 -26.99 2.53 -11.05
N GLN A 50 -27.27 2.48 -9.74
CA GLN A 50 -26.71 1.42 -8.89
C GLN A 50 -27.16 0.02 -9.35
N ARG A 51 -28.43 -0.17 -9.73
CA ARG A 51 -28.89 -1.47 -10.29
C ARG A 51 -28.17 -1.87 -11.56
N GLU A 52 -27.82 -0.89 -12.43
CA GLU A 52 -27.05 -1.17 -13.65
C GLU A 52 -25.58 -1.53 -13.32
N ILE A 53 -24.99 -0.90 -12.30
CA ILE A 53 -23.67 -1.26 -11.76
C ILE A 53 -23.70 -2.71 -11.25
N ASP A 54 -24.69 -3.06 -10.42
CA ASP A 54 -24.83 -4.42 -9.86
C ASP A 54 -25.03 -5.48 -10.96
N ALA A 55 -25.84 -5.17 -11.98
CA ALA A 55 -26.04 -6.04 -13.12
C ALA A 55 -24.76 -6.21 -13.98
N THR A 56 -23.95 -5.16 -14.09
CA THR A 56 -22.67 -5.22 -14.81
C THR A 56 -21.63 -6.06 -14.03
N TYR A 57 -21.62 -5.93 -12.70
CA TYR A 57 -20.79 -6.78 -11.84
C TYR A 57 -21.18 -8.26 -11.92
N ALA A 58 -22.46 -8.59 -12.06
CA ALA A 58 -22.90 -9.97 -12.29
C ALA A 58 -22.30 -10.57 -13.59
N LEU A 59 -22.25 -9.78 -14.66
CA LEU A 59 -21.61 -10.21 -15.92
C LEU A 59 -20.09 -10.35 -15.79
N LEU A 60 -19.45 -9.45 -15.05
CA LEU A 60 -18.01 -9.54 -14.78
C LEU A 60 -17.69 -10.76 -13.90
N HIS A 61 -18.53 -11.08 -12.91
CA HIS A 61 -18.40 -12.30 -12.11
C HIS A 61 -18.48 -13.56 -12.99
N ASP A 62 -19.43 -13.60 -13.94
CA ASP A 62 -19.54 -14.73 -14.87
C ASP A 62 -18.25 -14.91 -15.69
N GLU A 63 -17.66 -13.84 -16.21
CA GLU A 63 -16.35 -13.89 -16.84
C GLU A 63 -15.26 -14.42 -15.90
N ILE A 64 -15.19 -13.89 -14.67
CA ILE A 64 -14.19 -14.26 -13.66
C ILE A 64 -14.31 -15.75 -13.32
N ALA A 65 -15.54 -16.26 -13.16
CA ALA A 65 -15.78 -17.64 -12.74
C ALA A 65 -15.57 -18.65 -13.86
N THR A 66 -15.89 -18.29 -15.10
CA THR A 66 -15.94 -19.23 -16.24
C THR A 66 -14.72 -19.15 -17.15
N ARG A 67 -13.88 -18.11 -17.04
CA ARG A 67 -12.73 -17.91 -17.92
C ARG A 67 -11.73 -19.05 -17.84
N ALA A 68 -11.51 -19.72 -18.97
CA ALA A 68 -10.60 -20.88 -19.11
C ALA A 68 -9.30 -20.56 -19.87
N THR A 69 -9.22 -19.42 -20.54
CA THR A 69 -8.03 -19.02 -21.32
C THR A 69 -6.89 -18.55 -20.41
N ALA A 70 -5.68 -18.46 -20.95
CA ALA A 70 -4.55 -17.90 -20.21
C ALA A 70 -4.76 -16.40 -19.94
N PRO A 71 -4.13 -15.84 -18.89
CA PRO A 71 -4.05 -14.39 -18.68
C PRO A 71 -3.50 -13.68 -19.90
N ARG A 72 -4.02 -12.48 -20.22
CA ARG A 72 -3.52 -11.64 -21.32
C ARG A 72 -2.08 -11.22 -21.09
N THR A 73 -1.77 -10.87 -19.83
CA THR A 73 -0.42 -10.51 -19.40
C THR A 73 0.17 -11.65 -18.58
N PRO A 74 1.39 -12.13 -18.88
CA PRO A 74 2.03 -13.18 -18.07
C PRO A 74 2.15 -12.76 -16.61
N VAL A 75 1.85 -13.68 -15.70
CA VAL A 75 2.00 -13.47 -14.25
C VAL A 75 3.42 -13.00 -13.93
N SER A 76 3.53 -11.95 -13.13
CA SER A 76 4.79 -11.45 -12.62
C SER A 76 4.60 -10.83 -11.24
N PHE A 77 5.30 -11.36 -10.24
CA PHE A 77 5.33 -10.78 -8.91
C PHE A 77 6.31 -9.61 -8.88
N GLY A 78 5.77 -8.41 -8.66
CA GLY A 78 6.54 -7.19 -8.49
C GLY A 78 6.99 -6.94 -7.04
N THR A 79 7.14 -5.67 -6.67
CA THR A 79 7.60 -5.25 -5.34
C THR A 79 6.61 -5.60 -4.21
N SER A 80 5.30 -5.67 -4.53
CA SER A 80 4.22 -5.89 -3.56
C SER A 80 3.22 -6.93 -4.08
N GLY A 81 3.69 -8.02 -4.70
CA GLY A 81 2.84 -9.08 -5.22
C GLY A 81 2.57 -9.01 -6.71
N TRP A 82 1.68 -9.88 -7.19
CA TRP A 82 1.17 -9.88 -8.56
C TRP A 82 -0.06 -8.99 -8.66
N ARG A 83 -0.14 -8.19 -9.72
CA ARG A 83 -1.31 -7.38 -10.08
C ARG A 83 -1.73 -7.73 -11.49
N GLY A 84 -3.03 -7.87 -11.70
CA GLY A 84 -3.61 -8.21 -13.00
C GLY A 84 -4.90 -7.46 -13.25
N TYR A 85 -5.25 -7.30 -14.52
CA TYR A 85 -6.50 -6.70 -14.93
C TYR A 85 -7.65 -7.66 -14.62
N LEU A 86 -8.64 -7.19 -13.88
CA LEU A 86 -9.73 -8.00 -13.35
C LEU A 86 -10.56 -8.62 -14.51
N GLY A 87 -10.83 -9.91 -14.43
CA GLY A 87 -11.53 -10.68 -15.47
C GLY A 87 -10.65 -11.06 -16.67
N LYS A 88 -9.51 -10.41 -16.91
CA LYS A 88 -8.64 -10.67 -18.08
C LYS A 88 -7.32 -11.35 -17.70
N ASP A 89 -6.69 -10.90 -16.62
CA ASP A 89 -5.47 -11.49 -16.07
C ASP A 89 -5.79 -12.20 -14.75
N PHE A 90 -6.62 -11.56 -13.93
CA PHE A 90 -6.99 -11.99 -12.58
C PHE A 90 -8.43 -12.53 -12.61
N PHE A 91 -8.57 -13.84 -12.54
CA PHE A 91 -9.84 -14.59 -12.57
C PHE A 91 -9.70 -15.91 -11.81
N GLY A 92 -10.77 -16.63 -11.53
CA GLY A 92 -10.77 -17.80 -10.63
C GLY A 92 -9.69 -18.83 -10.95
N ARG A 93 -9.56 -19.24 -12.22
CA ARG A 93 -8.55 -20.21 -12.64
C ARG A 93 -7.13 -19.68 -12.45
N SER A 94 -6.83 -18.44 -12.82
CA SER A 94 -5.48 -17.88 -12.67
C SER A 94 -5.07 -17.76 -11.19
N VAL A 95 -6.01 -17.44 -10.29
CA VAL A 95 -5.78 -17.43 -8.83
C VAL A 95 -5.47 -18.84 -8.32
N ARG A 96 -6.23 -19.86 -8.73
CA ARG A 96 -5.92 -21.25 -8.37
C ARG A 96 -4.54 -21.68 -8.86
N GLN A 97 -4.17 -21.31 -10.09
CA GLN A 97 -2.87 -21.66 -10.67
C GLN A 97 -1.70 -20.98 -9.95
N VAL A 98 -1.84 -19.73 -9.54
CA VAL A 98 -0.84 -19.02 -8.72
C VAL A 98 -0.74 -19.65 -7.32
N THR A 99 -1.88 -20.02 -6.73
CA THR A 99 -1.89 -20.73 -5.43
C THR A 99 -1.23 -22.09 -5.54
N LEU A 100 -1.48 -22.83 -6.62
CA LEU A 100 -0.82 -24.13 -6.89
C LEU A 100 0.69 -23.96 -7.09
N ALA A 101 1.14 -22.84 -7.68
CA ALA A 101 2.56 -22.51 -7.79
C ALA A 101 3.22 -22.32 -6.41
N ILE A 102 2.52 -21.68 -5.47
CA ILE A 102 3.00 -21.55 -4.08
C ILE A 102 3.10 -22.93 -3.43
N VAL A 103 2.08 -23.78 -3.55
CA VAL A 103 2.13 -25.18 -3.06
C VAL A 103 3.31 -25.94 -3.66
N THR A 104 3.50 -25.84 -4.98
CA THR A 104 4.61 -26.51 -5.69
C THR A 104 5.97 -26.00 -5.17
N MET A 105 6.11 -24.72 -4.89
CA MET A 105 7.33 -24.18 -4.27
C MET A 105 7.61 -24.82 -2.89
N TYR A 106 6.59 -25.01 -2.06
CA TYR A 106 6.75 -25.70 -0.77
C TYR A 106 7.09 -27.20 -0.94
N GLN A 107 6.66 -27.86 -2.01
CA GLN A 107 7.05 -29.24 -2.33
C GLN A 107 8.54 -29.39 -2.68
N GLU A 108 9.20 -28.32 -3.10
CA GLU A 108 10.63 -28.28 -3.43
C GLU A 108 11.57 -28.12 -2.22
N LEU A 109 11.04 -27.92 -1.01
CA LEU A 109 11.84 -27.65 0.20
C LEU A 109 12.82 -28.78 0.55
N GLY A 110 12.45 -30.04 0.32
CA GLY A 110 13.26 -31.21 0.69
C GLY A 110 14.62 -31.31 0.00
N GLY A 111 14.86 -30.52 -1.05
CA GLY A 111 16.14 -30.46 -1.78
C GLY A 111 16.78 -29.08 -1.83
N ASN A 112 16.20 -28.06 -1.13
CA ASN A 112 16.62 -26.67 -1.27
C ASN A 112 16.69 -25.94 0.08
N PRO A 113 17.82 -26.06 0.82
CA PRO A 113 17.99 -25.40 2.11
C PRO A 113 17.94 -23.87 2.05
N GLU A 114 18.36 -23.27 0.94
CA GLU A 114 18.31 -21.82 0.75
C GLU A 114 16.85 -21.32 0.66
N LEU A 115 16.02 -22.04 -0.10
CA LEU A 115 14.60 -21.77 -0.19
C LEU A 115 13.90 -21.97 1.17
N ALA A 116 14.24 -23.05 1.90
CA ALA A 116 13.73 -23.30 3.24
C ALA A 116 14.05 -22.15 4.21
N GLY A 117 15.29 -21.66 4.18
CA GLY A 117 15.71 -20.49 4.95
C GLY A 117 14.94 -19.21 4.57
N ALA A 118 14.72 -18.98 3.27
CA ALA A 118 13.99 -17.80 2.77
C ALA A 118 12.49 -17.85 3.12
N LEU A 119 11.90 -19.05 3.23
CA LEU A 119 10.49 -19.25 3.59
C LEU A 119 10.27 -19.35 5.10
N GLY A 120 11.31 -19.62 5.89
CA GLY A 120 11.23 -19.79 7.34
C GLY A 120 10.50 -21.07 7.78
N VAL A 121 10.53 -22.10 6.93
CA VAL A 121 10.00 -23.44 7.18
C VAL A 121 10.92 -24.51 6.56
N SER A 122 11.04 -25.67 7.20
CA SER A 122 11.99 -26.71 6.83
C SER A 122 11.43 -27.80 5.90
N SER A 123 10.10 -27.95 5.86
CA SER A 123 9.44 -29.01 5.09
C SER A 123 8.01 -28.65 4.68
N LEU A 124 7.50 -29.37 3.68
CA LEU A 124 6.09 -29.26 3.30
C LEU A 124 5.15 -29.60 4.45
N ALA A 125 5.45 -30.67 5.21
CA ALA A 125 4.62 -31.08 6.34
C ALA A 125 4.53 -30.00 7.42
N GLU A 126 5.64 -29.34 7.75
CA GLU A 126 5.66 -28.19 8.66
C GLU A 126 4.82 -27.04 8.10
N ALA A 127 4.96 -26.72 6.82
CA ALA A 127 4.18 -25.66 6.19
C ALA A 127 2.68 -25.95 6.20
N GLN A 128 2.28 -27.22 5.93
CA GLN A 128 0.88 -27.66 6.00
C GLN A 128 0.31 -27.57 7.41
N GLU A 129 1.09 -27.97 8.42
CA GLU A 129 0.68 -27.94 9.83
C GLU A 129 0.55 -26.50 10.35
N ARG A 130 1.55 -25.63 10.11
CA ARG A 130 1.51 -24.21 10.45
C ARG A 130 0.42 -23.47 9.69
N GLY A 131 0.14 -23.91 8.47
CA GLY A 131 -0.93 -23.39 7.62
C GLY A 131 -0.64 -22.00 7.05
N ALA A 132 -1.67 -21.44 6.42
CA ALA A 132 -1.62 -20.14 5.77
C ALA A 132 -2.70 -19.19 6.34
N VAL A 133 -2.37 -17.92 6.50
CA VAL A 133 -3.36 -16.86 6.76
C VAL A 133 -3.89 -16.37 5.41
N VAL A 134 -5.21 -16.35 5.20
CA VAL A 134 -5.84 -15.91 3.95
C VAL A 134 -6.84 -14.80 4.23
N GLY A 135 -6.70 -13.70 3.49
CA GLY A 135 -7.62 -12.56 3.53
C GLY A 135 -7.65 -11.80 2.22
N PHE A 136 -8.51 -10.79 2.16
CA PHE A 136 -8.71 -9.94 0.97
C PHE A 136 -9.15 -8.53 1.38
N ASP A 137 -9.02 -7.56 0.47
CA ASP A 137 -9.59 -6.22 0.63
C ASP A 137 -11.03 -6.15 0.06
N ASN A 138 -11.67 -4.97 0.06
CA ASN A 138 -13.06 -4.82 -0.37
C ASN A 138 -13.28 -4.82 -1.90
N ARG A 139 -12.30 -5.21 -2.69
CA ARG A 139 -12.47 -5.24 -4.15
C ARG A 139 -13.50 -6.27 -4.58
N PHE A 140 -14.07 -6.02 -5.75
CA PHE A 140 -15.06 -6.92 -6.32
C PHE A 140 -14.52 -8.36 -6.41
N ASP A 141 -15.36 -9.32 -6.02
CA ASP A 141 -15.04 -10.75 -5.94
C ASP A 141 -13.88 -11.13 -5.00
N GLY A 142 -13.48 -10.26 -4.06
CA GLY A 142 -12.44 -10.58 -3.08
C GLY A 142 -12.72 -11.86 -2.30
N GLU A 143 -13.95 -12.06 -1.84
CA GLU A 143 -14.37 -13.29 -1.16
C GLU A 143 -14.33 -14.50 -2.09
N TYR A 144 -14.82 -14.38 -3.33
CA TYR A 144 -14.75 -15.47 -4.31
C TYR A 144 -13.30 -15.91 -4.55
N PHE A 145 -12.39 -14.97 -4.76
CA PHE A 145 -10.97 -15.29 -4.92
C PHE A 145 -10.37 -15.89 -3.66
N GLY A 146 -10.74 -15.40 -2.48
CA GLY A 146 -10.35 -15.99 -1.19
C GLY A 146 -10.74 -17.47 -1.10
N GLN A 147 -11.96 -17.81 -1.50
CA GLN A 147 -12.45 -19.20 -1.54
C GLN A 147 -11.67 -20.05 -2.55
N GLN A 148 -11.24 -19.50 -3.71
CA GLN A 148 -10.39 -20.23 -4.65
C GLN A 148 -9.01 -20.57 -4.02
N VAL A 149 -8.40 -19.65 -3.28
CA VAL A 149 -7.15 -19.88 -2.55
C VAL A 149 -7.34 -20.95 -1.46
N VAL A 150 -8.39 -20.82 -0.65
CA VAL A 150 -8.74 -21.79 0.41
C VAL A 150 -8.94 -23.19 -0.17
N ALA A 151 -9.68 -23.32 -1.28
CA ALA A 151 -9.94 -24.59 -1.93
C ALA A 151 -8.64 -25.28 -2.35
N VAL A 152 -7.74 -24.58 -3.05
CA VAL A 152 -6.44 -25.13 -3.45
C VAL A 152 -5.60 -25.53 -2.24
N LEU A 153 -5.44 -24.65 -1.26
CA LEU A 153 -4.58 -24.91 -0.10
C LEU A 153 -5.08 -26.11 0.70
N THR A 154 -6.38 -26.18 0.99
CA THR A 154 -6.94 -27.26 1.80
C THR A 154 -6.97 -28.60 1.05
N SER A 155 -7.18 -28.61 -0.28
CA SER A 155 -7.06 -29.83 -1.10
C SER A 155 -5.63 -30.40 -1.11
N GLN A 156 -4.64 -29.52 -0.87
CA GLN A 156 -3.21 -29.89 -0.77
C GLN A 156 -2.76 -30.08 0.69
N GLY A 157 -3.70 -30.20 1.65
CA GLY A 157 -3.44 -30.55 3.04
C GLY A 157 -2.98 -29.39 3.93
N PHE A 158 -2.99 -28.14 3.47
CA PHE A 158 -2.67 -27.00 4.31
C PHE A 158 -3.83 -26.62 5.23
N ARG A 159 -3.56 -26.34 6.48
CA ARG A 159 -4.48 -25.58 7.33
C ARG A 159 -4.61 -24.16 6.79
N VAL A 160 -5.79 -23.59 6.90
CA VAL A 160 -6.04 -22.21 6.49
C VAL A 160 -6.69 -21.42 7.63
N HIS A 161 -5.99 -20.42 8.13
CA HIS A 161 -6.50 -19.40 9.04
C HIS A 161 -7.21 -18.35 8.19
N TYR A 162 -8.53 -18.47 8.09
CA TYR A 162 -9.33 -17.62 7.20
C TYR A 162 -9.79 -16.36 7.92
N ALA A 163 -9.22 -15.21 7.55
CA ALA A 163 -9.52 -13.91 8.13
C ALA A 163 -10.69 -13.19 7.44
N GLY A 164 -11.06 -13.61 6.21
CA GLY A 164 -12.03 -12.87 5.42
C GLY A 164 -11.51 -11.50 4.97
N GLU A 165 -12.36 -10.51 4.96
CA GLU A 165 -11.95 -9.14 4.62
C GLU A 165 -11.09 -8.55 5.74
N ALA A 166 -9.83 -8.20 5.41
CA ALA A 166 -8.84 -7.75 6.39
C ALA A 166 -7.75 -6.89 5.73
N THR A 167 -7.00 -6.17 6.56
CA THR A 167 -5.93 -5.28 6.12
C THR A 167 -4.59 -6.00 6.07
N THR A 168 -3.65 -5.48 5.26
CA THR A 168 -2.30 -6.05 5.09
C THR A 168 -1.56 -6.17 6.43
N GLY A 169 -1.54 -5.11 7.25
CA GLY A 169 -0.86 -5.14 8.56
C GLY A 169 -1.48 -6.14 9.54
N VAL A 170 -2.81 -6.27 9.53
CA VAL A 170 -3.54 -7.22 10.38
C VAL A 170 -3.24 -8.68 9.99
N LEU A 171 -3.19 -8.98 8.68
CA LEU A 171 -2.81 -10.32 8.20
C LEU A 171 -1.34 -10.64 8.49
N SER A 172 -0.45 -9.66 8.36
CA SER A 172 0.96 -9.80 8.75
C SER A 172 1.11 -10.11 10.24
N ALA A 173 0.39 -9.39 11.11
CA ALA A 173 0.36 -9.67 12.54
C ALA A 173 -0.15 -11.09 12.85
N ALA A 174 -1.17 -11.54 12.14
CA ALA A 174 -1.72 -12.87 12.29
C ALA A 174 -0.70 -13.98 11.95
N VAL A 175 0.12 -13.80 10.90
CA VAL A 175 1.21 -14.76 10.60
C VAL A 175 2.14 -14.94 11.79
N LEU A 176 2.54 -13.83 12.44
CA LEU A 176 3.46 -13.87 13.58
C LEU A 176 2.83 -14.44 14.85
N VAL A 177 1.55 -14.15 15.09
CA VAL A 177 0.87 -14.57 16.34
C VAL A 177 0.43 -16.02 16.28
N GLU A 178 -0.11 -16.45 15.15
CA GLU A 178 -0.55 -17.82 14.91
C GLU A 178 0.61 -18.76 14.54
N GLY A 179 1.80 -18.21 14.21
CA GLY A 179 2.94 -19.00 13.76
C GLY A 179 2.73 -19.60 12.37
N ALA A 180 1.90 -19.00 11.52
CA ALA A 180 1.60 -19.52 10.19
C ALA A 180 2.84 -19.56 9.28
N ALA A 181 2.83 -20.45 8.28
CA ALA A 181 3.94 -20.59 7.35
C ALA A 181 4.01 -19.45 6.33
N PHE A 182 2.87 -18.83 6.02
CA PHE A 182 2.77 -17.71 5.08
C PHE A 182 1.40 -17.02 5.16
N SER A 183 1.25 -15.91 4.45
CA SER A 183 -0.05 -15.33 4.18
C SER A 183 -0.29 -15.07 2.70
N VAL A 184 -1.56 -15.09 2.33
CA VAL A 184 -2.10 -14.59 1.07
C VAL A 184 -3.06 -13.46 1.37
N ASN A 185 -2.79 -12.27 0.80
CA ASN A 185 -3.71 -11.17 0.81
C ASN A 185 -4.11 -10.80 -0.63
N LEU A 186 -5.40 -10.92 -0.93
CA LEU A 186 -5.94 -10.63 -2.26
C LEU A 186 -6.26 -9.15 -2.36
N THR A 187 -5.27 -8.39 -2.82
CA THR A 187 -5.32 -6.93 -2.93
C THR A 187 -4.30 -6.42 -3.95
N PRO A 188 -4.64 -5.45 -4.79
CA PRO A 188 -3.70 -4.65 -5.57
C PRO A 188 -3.36 -3.31 -4.87
N SER A 189 -3.67 -3.15 -3.56
CA SER A 189 -3.51 -1.90 -2.79
C SER A 189 -4.30 -0.74 -3.43
N HIS A 190 -3.68 0.39 -3.70
CA HIS A 190 -4.27 1.63 -4.21
C HIS A 190 -4.55 1.66 -5.72
N ASN A 191 -4.32 0.57 -6.47
CA ASN A 191 -4.62 0.55 -7.90
C ASN A 191 -6.10 0.87 -8.18
N PRO A 192 -6.45 1.41 -9.37
CA PRO A 192 -7.83 1.62 -9.78
C PRO A 192 -8.69 0.36 -9.71
N LEU A 193 -10.01 0.52 -9.82
CA LEU A 193 -10.99 -0.57 -9.75
C LEU A 193 -10.77 -1.70 -10.77
N ASP A 194 -10.03 -1.41 -11.84
CA ASP A 194 -9.73 -2.36 -12.92
C ASP A 194 -8.79 -3.50 -12.51
N TYR A 195 -8.09 -3.33 -11.40
CA TYR A 195 -7.05 -4.26 -10.97
C TYR A 195 -7.49 -5.09 -9.78
N ALA A 196 -7.09 -6.34 -9.79
CA ALA A 196 -6.99 -7.20 -8.61
C ALA A 196 -5.52 -7.59 -8.37
N GLY A 197 -5.21 -8.16 -7.20
CA GLY A 197 -3.85 -8.48 -6.85
C GLY A 197 -3.75 -9.63 -5.86
N PHE A 198 -2.53 -10.18 -5.78
CA PHE A 198 -2.19 -11.31 -4.95
C PHE A 198 -0.86 -11.01 -4.25
N LYS A 199 -0.89 -10.66 -2.96
CA LYS A 199 0.29 -10.50 -2.12
C LYS A 199 0.61 -11.82 -1.42
N TYR A 200 1.91 -12.11 -1.29
CA TYR A 200 2.43 -13.27 -0.57
C TYR A 200 3.51 -12.81 0.41
N ASN A 201 3.34 -13.15 1.69
CA ASN A 201 4.35 -12.94 2.72
C ASN A 201 4.74 -14.30 3.31
N ALA A 202 6.04 -14.56 3.49
CA ALA A 202 6.54 -15.79 4.08
C ALA A 202 6.33 -15.84 5.62
N ALA A 203 6.90 -16.83 6.31
CA ALA A 203 6.73 -17.01 7.75
C ALA A 203 7.27 -15.83 8.61
N ASP A 204 8.13 -15.00 8.06
CA ASP A 204 8.58 -13.77 8.69
C ASP A 204 7.55 -12.63 8.61
N ALA A 205 6.41 -12.86 7.96
CA ALA A 205 5.29 -11.94 7.81
C ALA A 205 5.57 -10.63 7.05
N GLY A 206 6.78 -10.44 6.54
CA GLY A 206 7.15 -9.31 5.68
C GLY A 206 7.01 -9.62 4.20
N PRO A 207 7.13 -8.59 3.32
CA PRO A 207 7.12 -8.79 1.88
C PRO A 207 8.17 -9.82 1.46
N ALA A 208 7.77 -10.78 0.63
CA ALA A 208 8.65 -11.87 0.23
C ALA A 208 9.88 -11.37 -0.54
N ALA A 209 11.02 -12.00 -0.29
CA ALA A 209 12.27 -11.70 -0.97
C ALA A 209 12.21 -11.98 -2.49
N GLY A 210 13.04 -11.29 -3.27
CA GLY A 210 13.10 -11.41 -4.72
C GLY A 210 13.22 -12.86 -5.24
N PRO A 211 14.11 -13.71 -4.71
CA PRO A 211 14.21 -15.11 -5.12
C PRO A 211 12.91 -15.90 -4.94
N VAL A 212 12.18 -15.68 -3.84
CA VAL A 212 10.89 -16.34 -3.57
C VAL A 212 9.82 -15.89 -4.58
N THR A 213 9.67 -14.60 -4.80
CA THR A 213 8.69 -14.08 -5.76
C THR A 213 9.01 -14.45 -7.20
N SER A 214 10.28 -14.54 -7.56
CA SER A 214 10.75 -15.02 -8.87
C SER A 214 10.42 -16.51 -9.05
N ARG A 215 10.58 -17.31 -7.99
CA ARG A 215 10.23 -18.75 -8.05
C ARG A 215 8.73 -18.95 -8.22
N ILE A 216 7.90 -18.26 -7.44
CA ILE A 216 6.42 -18.29 -7.62
C ILE A 216 6.05 -17.90 -9.05
N THR A 217 6.64 -16.82 -9.59
CA THR A 217 6.41 -16.37 -10.97
C THR A 217 6.74 -17.45 -11.99
N ALA A 218 7.90 -18.08 -11.89
CA ALA A 218 8.34 -19.12 -12.81
C ALA A 218 7.41 -20.34 -12.78
N LEU A 219 7.06 -20.82 -11.58
CA LEU A 219 6.15 -21.93 -11.38
C LEU A 219 4.73 -21.63 -11.89
N ALA A 220 4.21 -20.42 -11.62
CA ALA A 220 2.89 -20.03 -12.09
C ALA A 220 2.82 -20.03 -13.62
N ARG A 221 3.83 -19.47 -14.30
CA ARG A 221 3.91 -19.49 -15.77
C ARG A 221 4.01 -20.90 -16.33
N GLN A 222 4.78 -21.77 -15.70
CA GLN A 222 4.89 -23.17 -16.07
C GLN A 222 3.55 -23.90 -15.93
N ILE A 223 2.88 -23.80 -14.77
CA ILE A 223 1.57 -24.41 -14.49
C ILE A 223 0.52 -23.94 -15.49
N MET A 224 0.52 -22.64 -15.83
CA MET A 224 -0.38 -22.06 -16.82
C MET A 224 -0.11 -22.60 -18.23
N ALA A 225 1.16 -22.71 -18.63
CA ALA A 225 1.55 -23.26 -19.93
C ALA A 225 1.20 -24.75 -20.08
N GLU A 226 1.30 -25.52 -18.99
CA GLU A 226 0.89 -26.92 -18.91
C GLU A 226 -0.64 -27.09 -18.83
N GLY A 227 -1.39 -26.00 -18.68
CA GLY A 227 -2.85 -26.02 -18.52
C GLY A 227 -3.33 -26.66 -17.21
N ARG A 228 -2.45 -26.85 -16.24
CA ARG A 228 -2.80 -27.42 -14.92
C ARG A 228 -3.75 -26.51 -14.16
N ASP A 229 -4.65 -27.11 -13.41
CA ASP A 229 -5.60 -26.43 -12.53
C ASP A 229 -5.89 -27.32 -11.30
N CYS A 230 -6.47 -26.75 -10.27
CA CYS A 230 -6.89 -27.45 -9.06
C CYS A 230 -8.30 -26.96 -8.66
N PRO A 231 -9.35 -27.42 -9.36
CA PRO A 231 -10.73 -26.97 -9.11
C PRO A 231 -11.42 -27.71 -7.95
N GLU A 232 -10.68 -28.43 -7.12
CA GLU A 232 -11.20 -29.21 -6.01
C GLU A 232 -11.94 -28.32 -4.99
N PRO A 233 -13.02 -28.82 -4.37
CA PRO A 233 -13.70 -28.08 -3.32
C PRO A 233 -12.82 -27.96 -2.07
N ALA A 234 -13.05 -26.90 -1.29
CA ALA A 234 -12.37 -26.71 -0.01
C ALA A 234 -12.67 -27.85 0.97
N ASN A 235 -11.64 -28.32 1.70
CA ASN A 235 -11.83 -29.20 2.85
C ASN A 235 -12.15 -28.36 4.10
N PRO A 236 -13.41 -28.31 4.57
CA PRO A 236 -13.81 -27.44 5.67
C PRO A 236 -13.13 -27.82 7.01
N SER A 237 -12.64 -29.07 7.17
CA SER A 237 -11.95 -29.49 8.39
C SER A 237 -10.56 -28.83 8.57
N LEU A 238 -10.01 -28.27 7.51
CA LEU A 238 -8.73 -27.56 7.52
C LEU A 238 -8.90 -26.04 7.55
N VAL A 239 -10.12 -25.52 7.53
CA VAL A 239 -10.41 -24.08 7.60
C VAL A 239 -10.68 -23.66 9.04
N ILE A 240 -9.90 -22.73 9.54
CA ILE A 240 -9.97 -22.18 10.90
C ILE A 240 -10.37 -20.71 10.77
N PRO A 241 -11.58 -20.31 11.21
CA PRO A 241 -11.95 -18.89 11.28
C PRO A 241 -10.98 -18.10 12.15
N LEU A 242 -10.53 -16.93 11.67
CA LEU A 242 -9.53 -16.11 12.36
C LEU A 242 -10.03 -14.68 12.60
N ASP A 243 -10.02 -14.22 13.84
CA ASP A 243 -10.07 -12.79 14.17
C ASP A 243 -8.66 -12.18 14.08
N ALA A 244 -8.26 -11.82 12.87
CA ALA A 244 -6.91 -11.31 12.62
C ALA A 244 -6.64 -9.94 13.30
N LEU A 245 -7.69 -9.13 13.58
CA LEU A 245 -7.53 -7.91 14.37
C LEU A 245 -7.17 -8.22 15.84
N ALA A 246 -7.65 -9.32 16.42
CA ALA A 246 -7.24 -9.76 17.75
C ALA A 246 -5.75 -10.16 17.77
N SER A 247 -5.26 -10.82 16.70
CA SER A 247 -3.83 -11.11 16.55
C SER A 247 -3.01 -9.81 16.44
N TRP A 248 -3.51 -8.79 15.75
CA TRP A 248 -2.87 -7.47 15.66
C TRP A 248 -2.74 -6.80 17.03
N PHE A 249 -3.80 -6.78 17.87
CA PHE A 249 -3.75 -6.27 19.23
C PHE A 249 -2.78 -7.06 20.11
N THR A 250 -2.73 -8.37 19.93
CA THR A 250 -1.79 -9.25 20.64
C THR A 250 -0.34 -8.90 20.29
N LEU A 251 -0.04 -8.69 19.00
CA LEU A 251 1.29 -8.30 18.57
C LEU A 251 1.67 -6.91 19.08
N LEU A 252 0.75 -5.94 19.01
CA LEU A 252 0.97 -4.60 19.56
C LEU A 252 1.34 -4.65 21.05
N ALA A 253 0.61 -5.42 21.84
CA ALA A 253 0.88 -5.58 23.27
C ALA A 253 2.23 -6.27 23.53
N ARG A 254 2.58 -7.33 22.76
CA ARG A 254 3.89 -8.00 22.86
C ARG A 254 5.06 -7.06 22.55
N GLY A 255 4.86 -6.13 21.60
CA GLY A 255 5.88 -5.19 21.18
C GLY A 255 6.03 -3.94 22.05
N GLU A 256 5.17 -3.72 23.06
CA GLU A 256 5.15 -2.49 23.87
C GLU A 256 6.51 -2.15 24.47
N SER A 257 7.26 -3.12 24.98
CA SER A 257 8.59 -2.89 25.55
C SER A 257 9.58 -2.34 24.52
N ARG A 258 9.39 -2.62 23.24
CA ARG A 258 10.26 -2.19 22.13
C ARG A 258 9.85 -0.83 21.58
N HIS A 259 8.59 -0.62 21.21
CA HIS A 259 8.11 0.66 20.63
C HIS A 259 7.58 1.65 21.68
N GLY A 260 7.23 1.22 22.88
CA GLY A 260 6.77 2.11 23.96
C GLY A 260 5.33 2.62 23.79
N LEU A 261 4.54 2.05 22.89
CA LEU A 261 3.14 2.41 22.67
C LEU A 261 2.26 1.54 23.58
N ASN A 262 1.53 2.17 24.49
CA ASN A 262 0.57 1.49 25.37
C ASN A 262 -0.86 1.82 24.89
N TYR A 263 -1.42 0.96 24.04
CA TYR A 263 -2.74 1.16 23.44
C TYR A 263 -3.87 1.31 24.50
N PRO A 264 -3.99 0.47 25.54
CA PRO A 264 -5.02 0.66 26.56
C PRO A 264 -4.94 2.02 27.26
N LYS A 265 -3.73 2.48 27.59
CA LYS A 265 -3.50 3.79 28.24
C LYS A 265 -3.86 4.94 27.32
N LEU A 266 -3.48 4.87 26.05
CA LEU A 266 -3.84 5.86 25.03
C LEU A 266 -5.36 5.96 24.87
N MET A 267 -6.05 4.84 24.74
CA MET A 267 -7.49 4.83 24.56
C MET A 267 -8.24 5.31 25.81
N ALA A 268 -7.74 5.02 27.01
CA ALA A 268 -8.28 5.57 28.26
C ALA A 268 -8.12 7.10 28.28
N ALA A 269 -6.93 7.62 27.98
CA ALA A 269 -6.68 9.06 27.94
C ALA A 269 -7.56 9.79 26.93
N LEU A 270 -7.79 9.22 25.76
CA LEU A 270 -8.67 9.79 24.73
C LEU A 270 -10.14 9.78 25.14
N ARG A 271 -10.63 8.72 25.81
CA ARG A 271 -12.01 8.66 26.32
C ARG A 271 -12.33 9.77 27.31
N ASP A 272 -11.37 10.08 28.17
CA ASP A 272 -11.57 11.08 29.23
C ASP A 272 -11.43 12.52 28.71
N ARG A 273 -10.78 12.74 27.58
CA ARG A 273 -10.59 14.07 26.96
C ARG A 273 -11.85 14.59 26.29
N ARG A 274 -11.97 15.91 26.25
CA ARG A 274 -13.09 16.64 25.60
C ARG A 274 -12.67 17.60 24.50
N ASP A 275 -11.39 17.80 24.33
CA ASP A 275 -10.77 18.86 23.54
C ASP A 275 -10.15 18.38 22.21
N TYR A 276 -10.57 17.22 21.69
CA TYR A 276 -10.08 16.69 20.41
C TYR A 276 -11.21 16.22 19.49
N VAL A 277 -10.91 16.13 18.22
CA VAL A 277 -11.70 15.43 17.20
C VAL A 277 -10.80 14.60 16.29
N LEU A 278 -11.24 13.41 15.98
CA LEU A 278 -10.60 12.46 15.06
C LEU A 278 -11.49 12.24 13.83
N ALA A 279 -10.93 12.39 12.63
CA ALA A 279 -11.58 12.05 11.37
C ALA A 279 -10.78 10.95 10.67
N VAL A 280 -11.41 9.84 10.34
CA VAL A 280 -10.77 8.73 9.61
C VAL A 280 -11.53 8.44 8.34
N ASP A 281 -10.82 8.43 7.22
CA ASP A 281 -11.38 8.08 5.93
C ASP A 281 -10.86 6.71 5.50
N CYS A 282 -11.76 5.74 5.38
CA CYS A 282 -11.46 4.37 5.02
C CYS A 282 -11.35 4.15 3.50
N VAL A 283 -11.66 5.16 2.68
CA VAL A 283 -11.67 5.07 1.20
C VAL A 283 -12.45 3.84 0.70
N HIS A 284 -13.54 3.47 1.39
CA HIS A 284 -14.28 2.22 1.19
C HIS A 284 -13.44 0.93 1.35
N GLY A 285 -12.19 1.03 1.81
CA GLY A 285 -11.25 -0.08 1.93
C GLY A 285 -11.52 -1.03 3.10
N ALA A 286 -10.67 -2.06 3.27
CA ALA A 286 -10.79 -3.06 4.33
C ALA A 286 -10.65 -2.49 5.75
N SER A 287 -10.09 -1.28 5.91
CA SER A 287 -10.05 -0.61 7.21
C SER A 287 -11.45 -0.38 7.81
N ARG A 288 -12.50 -0.25 7.00
CA ARG A 288 -13.89 -0.05 7.45
C ARG A 288 -14.39 -1.17 8.37
N VAL A 289 -13.93 -2.42 8.17
CA VAL A 289 -14.37 -3.55 9.01
C VAL A 289 -13.71 -3.56 10.38
N HIS A 290 -12.60 -2.86 10.56
CA HIS A 290 -11.80 -2.84 11.79
C HIS A 290 -11.84 -1.52 12.54
N ILE A 291 -12.00 -0.37 11.86
CA ILE A 291 -11.75 0.96 12.44
C ILE A 291 -12.58 1.26 13.69
N ARG A 292 -13.84 0.81 13.73
CA ARG A 292 -14.70 0.99 14.90
C ARG A 292 -14.26 0.15 16.09
N ARG A 293 -13.66 -1.03 15.86
CA ARG A 293 -13.07 -1.86 16.90
C ARG A 293 -11.71 -1.29 17.34
N LEU A 294 -10.91 -0.82 16.40
CA LEU A 294 -9.61 -0.17 16.66
C LEU A 294 -9.78 1.10 17.51
N LEU A 295 -10.86 1.83 17.35
CA LEU A 295 -11.14 3.08 18.06
C LEU A 295 -12.30 2.92 19.07
N HIS A 296 -12.50 1.67 19.58
CA HIS A 296 -13.59 1.35 20.49
C HIS A 296 -13.54 2.19 21.77
N GLY A 297 -14.71 2.72 22.15
CA GLY A 297 -14.90 3.51 23.36
C GLY A 297 -14.60 5.00 23.21
N LEU A 298 -14.19 5.48 22.02
CA LEU A 298 -14.15 6.91 21.75
C LEU A 298 -15.58 7.46 21.61
N PRO A 299 -15.87 8.67 22.13
CA PRO A 299 -17.18 9.28 22.00
C PRO A 299 -17.56 9.49 20.54
N PRO A 300 -18.76 9.08 20.10
CA PRO A 300 -19.18 9.19 18.68
C PRO A 300 -19.12 10.61 18.12
N GLU A 301 -19.38 11.61 18.94
CA GLU A 301 -19.34 13.03 18.55
C GLU A 301 -17.91 13.55 18.25
N ARG A 302 -16.87 12.76 18.60
CA ARG A 302 -15.46 13.07 18.39
C ARG A 302 -14.81 12.20 17.35
N LEU A 303 -15.52 11.18 16.84
CA LEU A 303 -15.03 10.24 15.86
C LEU A 303 -15.86 10.35 14.59
N LEU A 304 -15.29 10.98 13.58
CA LEU A 304 -15.89 11.12 12.24
C LEU A 304 -15.29 10.04 11.35
N ILE A 305 -16.11 9.13 10.83
CA ILE A 305 -15.65 8.08 9.91
C ILE A 305 -16.26 8.34 8.54
N PHE A 306 -15.41 8.41 7.52
CA PHE A 306 -15.77 8.67 6.14
C PHE A 306 -15.57 7.40 5.30
N ARG A 307 -16.37 7.26 4.26
CA ARG A 307 -16.31 6.16 3.29
C ARG A 307 -16.15 4.78 3.94
N ASP A 308 -16.93 4.51 4.99
CA ASP A 308 -16.93 3.28 5.78
C ASP A 308 -17.99 2.23 5.31
N SER A 309 -18.56 2.44 4.14
CA SER A 309 -19.42 1.47 3.45
C SER A 309 -18.63 0.65 2.43
N ALA A 310 -19.07 -0.59 2.18
CA ALA A 310 -18.50 -1.39 1.11
C ALA A 310 -18.91 -0.80 -0.25
N ASP A 311 -17.95 -0.33 -1.01
CA ASP A 311 -18.13 0.09 -2.41
C ASP A 311 -16.87 -0.31 -3.21
N PRO A 312 -16.91 -1.39 -4.00
CA PRO A 312 -15.78 -1.83 -4.81
C PRO A 312 -15.42 -0.87 -5.94
N THR A 313 -16.27 0.14 -6.19
CA THR A 313 -15.96 1.23 -7.14
C THR A 313 -15.18 2.38 -6.50
N PHE A 314 -14.97 2.35 -5.17
CA PHE A 314 -14.32 3.42 -4.39
C PHE A 314 -14.97 4.81 -4.58
N GLY A 315 -16.28 4.85 -4.82
CA GLY A 315 -16.97 6.09 -5.15
C GLY A 315 -16.56 6.71 -6.48
N GLY A 316 -15.91 5.95 -7.36
CA GLY A 316 -15.44 6.41 -8.68
C GLY A 316 -14.12 7.17 -8.64
N VAL A 317 -13.36 7.13 -7.54
CA VAL A 317 -12.05 7.79 -7.42
C VAL A 317 -10.92 6.78 -7.27
N ALA A 318 -9.68 7.19 -7.61
CA ALA A 318 -8.50 6.38 -7.30
C ALA A 318 -8.34 6.30 -5.77
N PRO A 319 -8.28 5.09 -5.18
CA PRO A 319 -8.38 4.92 -3.74
C PRO A 319 -7.01 5.07 -3.03
N GLU A 320 -6.30 6.15 -3.30
CA GLU A 320 -5.00 6.43 -2.70
C GLU A 320 -5.06 7.59 -1.69
N PRO A 321 -4.16 7.66 -0.70
CA PRO A 321 -3.98 8.80 0.17
C PRO A 321 -3.44 10.01 -0.62
N SER A 322 -4.34 10.79 -1.23
CA SER A 322 -4.00 11.98 -2.01
C SER A 322 -4.62 13.23 -1.40
N THR A 323 -4.07 14.40 -1.71
CA THR A 323 -4.62 15.69 -1.28
C THR A 323 -6.09 15.86 -1.71
N ALA A 324 -6.42 15.42 -2.93
CA ALA A 324 -7.80 15.47 -3.43
C ALA A 324 -8.74 14.58 -2.59
N ASN A 325 -8.32 13.36 -2.26
CA ASN A 325 -9.11 12.45 -1.43
C ASN A 325 -9.21 12.90 0.03
N MET A 326 -8.26 13.68 0.55
CA MET A 326 -8.28 14.22 1.90
C MET A 326 -9.20 15.44 2.06
N ALA A 327 -9.67 16.05 0.99
CA ALA A 327 -10.42 17.31 1.03
C ALA A 327 -11.64 17.24 1.97
N ALA A 328 -12.38 16.12 1.96
CA ALA A 328 -13.57 15.94 2.81
C ALA A 328 -13.22 15.95 4.31
N ILE A 329 -12.22 15.17 4.75
CA ILE A 329 -11.80 15.12 6.15
C ILE A 329 -11.15 16.45 6.59
N THR A 330 -10.37 17.08 5.71
CA THR A 330 -9.76 18.39 5.98
C THR A 330 -10.83 19.46 6.23
N SER A 331 -11.82 19.55 5.34
CA SER A 331 -12.95 20.48 5.49
C SER A 331 -13.77 20.21 6.77
N ALA A 332 -14.03 18.93 7.06
CA ALA A 332 -14.75 18.54 8.27
C ALA A 332 -14.01 19.00 9.54
N LEU A 333 -12.70 18.81 9.59
CA LEU A 333 -11.88 19.23 10.73
C LEU A 333 -11.78 20.76 10.86
N GLN A 334 -11.71 21.50 9.75
CA GLN A 334 -11.69 22.96 9.77
C GLN A 334 -12.92 23.56 10.43
N ASN A 335 -14.08 22.95 10.24
CA ASN A 335 -15.36 23.38 10.79
C ASN A 335 -15.60 22.94 12.26
N ARG A 336 -14.63 22.26 12.89
CA ARG A 336 -14.74 21.78 14.28
C ARG A 336 -14.10 22.78 15.25
N PRO A 337 -14.71 23.01 16.44
CA PRO A 337 -14.20 23.94 17.44
C PRO A 337 -13.06 23.36 18.31
N GLU A 338 -12.91 22.02 18.35
CA GLU A 338 -11.91 21.39 19.20
C GLU A 338 -10.49 21.85 18.81
N PRO A 339 -9.64 22.17 19.81
CA PRO A 339 -8.29 22.65 19.54
C PRO A 339 -7.35 21.55 19.00
N LEU A 340 -7.56 20.29 19.38
CA LEU A 340 -6.79 19.17 18.88
C LEU A 340 -7.56 18.44 17.77
N LYS A 341 -6.92 18.32 16.63
CA LYS A 341 -7.51 17.76 15.42
C LYS A 341 -6.57 16.76 14.77
N LEU A 342 -7.09 15.60 14.45
CA LEU A 342 -6.36 14.61 13.67
C LEU A 342 -7.27 14.03 12.59
N GLY A 343 -6.85 14.15 11.35
CA GLY A 343 -7.43 13.46 10.21
C GLY A 343 -6.47 12.41 9.67
N ALA A 344 -6.99 11.27 9.29
CA ALA A 344 -6.23 10.21 8.65
C ALA A 344 -7.00 9.65 7.46
N ILE A 345 -6.31 9.43 6.33
CA ILE A 345 -6.82 8.71 5.18
C ILE A 345 -6.02 7.44 4.98
N ILE A 346 -6.71 6.33 4.76
CA ILE A 346 -6.14 4.98 4.71
C ILE A 346 -6.49 4.35 3.37
N ASP A 347 -5.51 3.74 2.67
CA ASP A 347 -5.75 3.08 1.38
C ASP A 347 -6.53 1.73 1.53
N PRO A 348 -6.98 1.10 0.44
CA PRO A 348 -7.92 -0.03 0.52
C PRO A 348 -7.47 -1.22 1.36
N ASP A 349 -6.19 -1.58 1.35
CA ASP A 349 -5.64 -2.67 2.16
C ASP A 349 -4.91 -2.19 3.42
N ALA A 350 -5.02 -0.89 3.71
CA ALA A 350 -4.48 -0.21 4.89
C ALA A 350 -2.97 -0.46 5.12
N ASP A 351 -2.21 -0.50 4.03
CA ASP A 351 -0.76 -0.49 4.11
C ASP A 351 -0.18 0.94 4.02
N ARG A 352 -1.02 1.95 3.69
CA ARG A 352 -0.67 3.37 3.57
C ARG A 352 -1.59 4.25 4.38
N ILE A 353 -1.00 5.32 4.93
CA ILE A 353 -1.73 6.32 5.72
C ILE A 353 -1.11 7.71 5.54
N ARG A 354 -1.96 8.73 5.43
CA ARG A 354 -1.55 10.14 5.40
C ARG A 354 -2.43 10.93 6.36
N PHE A 355 -1.90 12.04 6.86
CA PHE A 355 -2.54 12.79 7.94
C PHE A 355 -2.84 14.24 7.57
N THR A 356 -3.80 14.83 8.30
CA THR A 356 -4.07 16.27 8.32
C THR A 356 -4.52 16.69 9.73
N ASP A 357 -4.28 17.94 10.10
CA ASP A 357 -4.88 18.54 11.29
C ASP A 357 -5.93 19.61 10.92
N GLY A 358 -6.38 19.62 9.66
CA GLY A 358 -7.28 20.62 9.09
C GLY A 358 -6.57 21.87 8.56
N GLY A 359 -5.38 22.17 9.04
CA GLY A 359 -4.54 23.28 8.56
C GLY A 359 -3.34 22.85 7.73
N HIS A 360 -2.84 21.67 8.03
CA HIS A 360 -1.64 21.09 7.40
C HIS A 360 -1.91 19.66 6.93
N GLU A 361 -1.43 19.33 5.74
CA GLU A 361 -1.31 17.96 5.26
C GLU A 361 0.10 17.46 5.61
N ILE A 362 0.19 16.24 6.15
CA ILE A 362 1.43 15.63 6.63
C ILE A 362 1.56 14.27 5.94
N ASP A 363 2.41 14.23 4.92
CA ASP A 363 2.75 13.00 4.20
C ASP A 363 3.77 12.16 4.98
N MET A 364 4.06 10.96 4.52
CA MET A 364 4.95 10.04 5.22
C MET A 364 6.42 10.50 5.20
N ASN A 365 6.84 11.34 4.25
CA ASN A 365 8.17 11.95 4.31
C ASN A 365 8.40 12.72 5.62
N MET A 366 7.35 13.45 6.04
CA MET A 366 7.39 14.21 7.29
C MET A 366 6.99 13.34 8.47
N PHE A 367 5.88 12.60 8.36
CA PHE A 367 5.37 11.81 9.47
C PHE A 367 6.34 10.73 9.94
N GLY A 368 7.00 10.00 9.02
CA GLY A 368 7.99 8.98 9.37
C GLY A 368 9.17 9.55 10.19
N ALA A 369 9.66 10.74 9.79
CA ALA A 369 10.70 11.45 10.54
C ALA A 369 10.23 11.93 11.91
N MET A 370 8.99 12.44 12.00
CA MET A 370 8.35 12.83 13.26
C MET A 370 8.15 11.61 14.20
N ALA A 371 7.70 10.49 13.67
CA ALA A 371 7.50 9.24 14.41
C ALA A 371 8.84 8.71 14.95
N TYR A 372 9.90 8.74 14.14
CA TYR A 372 11.24 8.38 14.56
C TYR A 372 11.72 9.24 15.74
N HIS A 373 11.64 10.57 15.59
CA HIS A 373 12.01 11.50 16.68
C HIS A 373 11.16 11.26 17.93
N PHE A 374 9.86 11.04 17.77
CA PHE A 374 8.96 10.79 18.88
C PHE A 374 9.31 9.50 19.66
N LEU A 375 9.58 8.40 18.95
CA LEU A 375 9.99 7.15 19.60
C LEU A 375 11.34 7.32 20.30
N HIS A 376 12.26 8.09 19.72
CA HIS A 376 13.57 8.33 20.33
C HIS A 376 13.46 9.23 21.57
N GLU A 377 12.89 10.42 21.46
CA GLU A 377 12.89 11.43 22.53
C GLU A 377 11.77 11.24 23.56
N ALA A 378 10.54 10.97 23.10
CA ALA A 378 9.40 10.89 24.01
C ALA A 378 9.21 9.49 24.62
N LYS A 379 9.62 8.42 23.90
CA LYS A 379 9.53 7.04 24.37
C LYS A 379 10.89 6.49 24.85
N GLY A 380 11.98 7.26 24.72
CA GLY A 380 13.32 6.88 25.16
C GLY A 380 13.90 5.67 24.43
N LYS A 381 13.46 5.41 23.19
CA LYS A 381 13.96 4.30 22.38
C LYS A 381 15.23 4.72 21.63
N ARG A 382 16.19 3.81 21.49
CA ARG A 382 17.45 4.05 20.76
C ARG A 382 17.53 3.11 19.58
N GLY A 383 18.11 3.59 18.48
CA GLY A 383 18.34 2.80 17.26
C GLY A 383 18.15 3.58 15.98
N MET A 384 18.55 2.94 14.89
CA MET A 384 18.53 3.52 13.55
C MET A 384 17.12 3.86 13.05
N VAL A 385 17.08 4.75 12.06
CA VAL A 385 15.93 4.95 11.19
C VAL A 385 16.20 4.31 9.82
N ALA A 386 15.17 3.69 9.22
CA ALA A 386 15.23 3.15 7.86
C ALA A 386 14.24 3.87 6.96
N LYS A 387 14.72 4.38 5.82
CA LYS A 387 13.89 5.04 4.80
C LYS A 387 14.45 4.77 3.41
N THR A 388 13.62 4.79 2.36
CA THR A 388 14.12 4.55 1.01
C THR A 388 14.94 5.74 0.48
N VAL A 389 15.80 5.48 -0.53
CA VAL A 389 16.62 6.51 -1.17
C VAL A 389 15.80 7.66 -1.78
N ALA A 390 14.52 7.42 -2.12
CA ALA A 390 13.58 8.42 -2.65
C ALA A 390 12.85 9.21 -1.57
N THR A 391 12.97 8.81 -0.30
CA THR A 391 12.31 9.46 0.84
C THR A 391 13.12 10.66 1.34
N SER A 392 12.45 11.63 1.95
CA SER A 392 13.05 12.87 2.47
C SER A 392 14.28 12.66 3.35
N ASN A 393 15.27 13.52 3.21
CA ASN A 393 16.45 13.58 4.09
C ASN A 393 16.16 14.29 5.44
N PHE A 394 14.90 14.61 5.75
CA PHE A 394 14.54 15.15 7.06
C PHE A 394 14.86 14.15 8.18
N ALA A 395 14.55 12.86 7.99
CA ALA A 395 14.94 11.82 8.94
C ALA A 395 16.47 11.69 9.09
N ASN A 396 17.23 11.93 8.01
CA ASN A 396 18.70 11.90 8.07
C ASN A 396 19.24 13.01 8.99
N ALA A 397 18.66 14.23 8.90
CA ALA A 397 19.05 15.34 9.76
C ALA A 397 18.79 15.04 11.23
N ILE A 398 17.61 14.48 11.53
CA ILE A 398 17.21 14.08 12.88
C ILE A 398 18.15 12.98 13.41
N ALA A 399 18.33 11.89 12.69
CA ALA A 399 19.19 10.77 13.10
C ALA A 399 20.63 11.21 13.35
N LYS A 400 21.18 12.05 12.46
CA LYS A 400 22.52 12.61 12.63
C LYS A 400 22.64 13.44 13.91
N ALA A 401 21.66 14.28 14.22
CA ALA A 401 21.65 15.09 15.43
C ALA A 401 21.53 14.24 16.70
N LEU A 402 20.83 13.12 16.62
CA LEU A 402 20.65 12.16 17.73
C LEU A 402 21.84 11.18 17.86
N GLY A 403 22.81 11.20 16.92
CA GLY A 403 23.96 10.29 16.92
C GLY A 403 23.61 8.85 16.51
N GLU A 404 22.53 8.67 15.76
CA GLU A 404 22.02 7.37 15.34
C GLU A 404 22.27 7.08 13.85
N GLU A 405 22.23 5.82 13.48
CA GLU A 405 22.47 5.35 12.11
C GLU A 405 21.23 5.50 11.22
N ILE A 406 21.48 5.53 9.91
CA ILE A 406 20.45 5.61 8.87
C ILE A 406 20.65 4.45 7.91
N PHE A 407 19.60 3.67 7.67
CA PHE A 407 19.58 2.67 6.61
C PHE A 407 18.77 3.21 5.42
N GLU A 408 19.43 3.36 4.27
CA GLU A 408 18.85 3.98 3.07
C GLU A 408 18.95 3.05 1.85
N PRO A 409 18.04 2.07 1.69
CA PRO A 409 18.06 1.14 0.57
C PRO A 409 17.33 1.69 -0.65
N ARG A 410 17.24 0.85 -1.70
CA ARG A 410 16.38 1.07 -2.87
C ARG A 410 14.92 1.29 -2.48
N VAL A 411 14.14 1.84 -3.42
CA VAL A 411 12.69 1.96 -3.26
C VAL A 411 12.01 0.58 -3.20
N GLY A 412 11.16 0.41 -2.21
CA GLY A 412 10.37 -0.79 -1.98
C GLY A 412 10.52 -1.32 -0.56
N PHE A 413 9.39 -1.54 0.11
CA PHE A 413 9.37 -1.89 1.54
C PHE A 413 10.12 -3.20 1.86
N LYS A 414 10.17 -4.15 0.91
CA LYS A 414 10.94 -5.39 1.02
C LYS A 414 12.45 -5.17 1.24
N GLU A 415 12.96 -4.02 0.83
CA GLU A 415 14.38 -3.67 0.96
C GLU A 415 14.76 -3.34 2.43
N PHE A 416 13.77 -3.13 3.31
CA PHE A 416 13.98 -2.99 4.75
C PHE A 416 14.18 -4.32 5.48
N LYS A 417 13.99 -5.46 4.82
CA LYS A 417 14.09 -6.78 5.43
C LYS A 417 15.34 -6.99 6.31
N PRO A 418 16.54 -6.49 5.97
CA PRO A 418 17.71 -6.63 6.83
C PRO A 418 17.61 -5.92 8.17
N VAL A 419 16.78 -4.89 8.31
CA VAL A 419 16.75 -4.00 9.49
C VAL A 419 15.37 -3.82 10.13
N VAL A 420 14.29 -4.33 9.51
CA VAL A 420 12.90 -4.12 9.98
C VAL A 420 12.66 -4.60 11.42
N GLY A 421 13.45 -5.53 11.92
CA GLY A 421 13.41 -5.98 13.31
C GLY A 421 14.25 -5.15 14.30
N SER A 422 15.10 -4.24 13.83
CA SER A 422 16.06 -3.45 14.60
C SER A 422 15.93 -1.94 14.45
N ALA A 423 15.49 -1.46 13.27
CA ALA A 423 15.21 -0.05 13.06
C ALA A 423 13.98 0.40 13.86
N LEU A 424 14.04 1.57 14.52
CA LEU A 424 12.91 2.12 15.27
C LEU A 424 11.69 2.36 14.38
N VAL A 425 11.94 2.91 13.19
CA VAL A 425 10.91 3.16 12.18
C VAL A 425 11.47 2.80 10.81
N CYS A 426 10.69 2.07 10.02
CA CYS A 426 10.90 1.88 8.59
C CYS A 426 9.78 2.59 7.84
N PHE A 427 10.07 3.46 6.87
CA PHE A 427 9.04 4.18 6.14
C PHE A 427 9.47 4.58 4.72
N GLU A 428 8.50 4.84 3.87
CA GLU A 428 8.75 5.26 2.49
C GLU A 428 7.82 6.41 2.08
N GLU A 429 8.26 7.20 1.12
CA GLU A 429 7.55 8.37 0.58
C GLU A 429 6.15 8.04 0.01
N SER A 430 5.85 6.77 -0.18
CA SER A 430 4.58 6.26 -0.69
C SER A 430 3.53 5.99 0.40
N ASP A 431 3.67 6.63 1.57
CA ASP A 431 2.74 6.62 2.69
C ASP A 431 2.72 5.31 3.52
N GLY A 432 3.77 4.47 3.41
CA GLY A 432 3.92 3.23 4.18
C GLY A 432 4.85 3.38 5.38
N ILE A 433 4.50 2.77 6.52
CA ILE A 433 5.26 2.79 7.78
C ILE A 433 5.19 1.46 8.52
N SER A 434 6.27 1.11 9.20
CA SER A 434 6.36 0.04 10.21
C SER A 434 7.25 0.50 11.37
N VAL A 435 7.06 -0.07 12.55
CA VAL A 435 7.84 0.26 13.75
C VAL A 435 8.43 -0.98 14.38
N ILE A 436 9.51 -0.78 15.14
CA ILE A 436 10.18 -1.83 15.88
C ILE A 436 9.20 -2.59 16.78
N GLY A 437 9.31 -3.92 16.79
CA GLY A 437 8.48 -4.76 17.67
C GLY A 437 7.04 -4.95 17.21
N HIS A 438 6.70 -4.48 16.02
CA HIS A 438 5.40 -4.68 15.38
C HIS A 438 5.56 -5.50 14.08
N THR A 439 4.67 -5.35 13.10
CA THR A 439 4.76 -6.11 11.84
C THR A 439 5.95 -5.67 11.00
N PRO A 440 6.61 -6.58 10.27
CA PRO A 440 7.63 -6.23 9.29
C PRO A 440 7.04 -5.78 7.95
N GLU A 441 5.72 -5.70 7.85
CA GLU A 441 4.97 -5.14 6.72
C GLU A 441 4.48 -3.73 7.06
N LYS A 442 4.15 -2.95 6.05
CA LYS A 442 3.50 -1.64 6.21
C LYS A 442 2.15 -1.78 6.90
N ASP A 443 1.88 -0.88 7.84
CA ASP A 443 0.67 -0.93 8.64
C ASP A 443 0.15 0.49 8.93
N ALA A 444 -1.00 0.82 8.34
CA ALA A 444 -1.66 2.10 8.57
C ALA A 444 -2.14 2.24 10.03
N TYR A 445 -2.53 1.15 10.68
CA TYR A 445 -3.05 1.21 12.03
C TYR A 445 -1.98 1.59 13.05
N ILE A 446 -0.76 1.05 12.92
CA ILE A 446 0.33 1.48 13.78
C ILE A 446 0.68 2.95 13.56
N GLY A 447 0.60 3.42 12.29
CA GLY A 447 0.74 4.83 11.95
C GLY A 447 -0.32 5.71 12.64
N LEU A 448 -1.59 5.27 12.64
CA LEU A 448 -2.68 5.96 13.32
C LEU A 448 -2.47 6.02 14.84
N ILE A 449 -2.08 4.91 15.46
CA ILE A 449 -1.81 4.86 16.91
C ILE A 449 -0.64 5.78 17.28
N LEU A 450 0.43 5.82 16.48
CA LEU A 450 1.54 6.77 16.65
C LEU A 450 1.07 8.21 16.58
N ALA A 451 0.27 8.58 15.58
CA ALA A 451 -0.24 9.93 15.43
C ALA A 451 -1.12 10.36 16.61
N LEU A 452 -2.01 9.47 17.07
CA LEU A 452 -2.85 9.69 18.27
C LEU A 452 -2.00 9.85 19.53
N GLU A 453 -0.98 9.01 19.72
CA GLU A 453 -0.07 9.08 20.86
C GLU A 453 0.75 10.38 20.84
N MET A 454 1.24 10.81 19.66
CA MET A 454 1.97 12.08 19.50
C MET A 454 1.07 13.27 19.84
N MET A 455 -0.13 13.34 19.26
CA MET A 455 -1.10 14.40 19.53
C MET A 455 -1.45 14.46 21.03
N THR A 456 -1.74 13.31 21.62
CA THR A 456 -2.21 13.23 23.01
C THR A 456 -1.12 13.57 24.01
N SER A 457 0.08 12.99 23.85
CA SER A 457 1.19 13.16 24.79
C SER A 457 1.83 14.56 24.71
N ARG A 458 1.88 15.17 23.53
CA ARG A 458 2.41 16.53 23.32
C ARG A 458 1.36 17.61 23.53
N ASN A 459 0.09 17.23 23.58
CA ASN A 459 -1.05 18.16 23.61
C ASN A 459 -1.01 19.19 22.47
N GLN A 460 -0.65 18.74 21.26
CA GLN A 460 -0.44 19.58 20.06
C GLN A 460 -0.92 18.86 18.80
N ASN A 461 -1.33 19.63 17.81
CA ASN A 461 -1.59 19.12 16.46
C ASN A 461 -0.29 18.73 15.74
N LEU A 462 -0.38 17.80 14.81
CA LEU A 462 0.79 17.29 14.08
C LEU A 462 1.52 18.41 13.30
N GLY A 463 0.80 19.39 12.75
CA GLY A 463 1.40 20.55 12.08
C GLY A 463 2.27 21.40 13.01
N ALA A 464 1.84 21.61 14.25
CA ALA A 464 2.64 22.32 15.26
C ALA A 464 3.89 21.51 15.66
N CYS A 465 3.75 20.19 15.84
CA CYS A 465 4.89 19.31 16.08
C CYS A 465 5.91 19.34 14.92
N LEU A 466 5.43 19.31 13.67
CA LEU A 466 6.28 19.42 12.50
C LEU A 466 7.00 20.77 12.42
N ALA A 467 6.31 21.87 12.74
CA ALA A 467 6.90 23.21 12.75
C ALA A 467 8.08 23.30 13.73
N GLN A 468 7.92 22.76 14.94
CA GLN A 468 9.00 22.71 15.95
C GLN A 468 10.22 21.93 15.44
N LEU A 469 9.98 20.75 14.83
CA LEU A 469 11.08 19.95 14.27
C LEU A 469 11.77 20.63 13.08
N ARG A 470 11.04 21.39 12.28
CA ARG A 470 11.62 22.20 11.19
C ARG A 470 12.46 23.36 11.68
N GLU A 471 12.09 23.97 12.80
CA GLU A 471 12.92 25.01 13.46
C GLU A 471 14.24 24.41 13.96
N GLU A 472 14.20 23.18 14.50
CA GLU A 472 15.39 22.54 15.07
C GLU A 472 16.28 21.91 14.02
N PHE A 473 15.73 21.18 13.04
CA PHE A 473 16.49 20.37 12.07
C PHE A 473 16.49 20.91 10.64
N GLY A 474 15.82 22.05 10.42
CA GLY A 474 15.73 22.70 9.11
C GLY A 474 14.47 22.30 8.32
N ALA A 475 14.13 23.13 7.33
CA ALA A 475 12.99 22.90 6.45
C ALA A 475 13.36 21.96 5.30
N TYR A 476 12.46 21.02 5.00
CA TYR A 476 12.54 20.05 3.91
C TYR A 476 11.23 20.05 3.14
N HIS A 477 11.31 20.20 1.82
CA HIS A 477 10.17 20.29 0.91
C HIS A 477 10.28 19.19 -0.16
N PRO A 478 9.85 17.95 0.15
CA PRO A 478 9.84 16.88 -0.82
C PRO A 478 8.80 17.09 -1.92
N GLY A 479 9.04 16.55 -3.10
CA GLY A 479 8.13 16.51 -4.22
C GLY A 479 8.35 15.29 -5.08
N ARG A 480 7.33 14.89 -5.83
CA ARG A 480 7.41 13.76 -6.77
C ARG A 480 6.63 14.04 -8.04
N GLY A 481 7.07 13.43 -9.13
CA GLY A 481 6.38 13.44 -10.40
C GLY A 481 6.66 12.16 -11.19
N GLY A 482 6.13 12.08 -12.37
CA GLY A 482 6.37 10.95 -13.25
C GLY A 482 5.79 11.15 -14.63
N VAL A 483 6.39 10.50 -15.62
CA VAL A 483 5.97 10.54 -17.02
C VAL A 483 5.73 9.13 -17.52
N THR A 484 4.67 8.94 -18.30
CA THR A 484 4.42 7.69 -19.01
C THR A 484 5.36 7.62 -20.21
N VAL A 485 6.03 6.48 -20.38
CA VAL A 485 6.99 6.28 -21.48
C VAL A 485 6.61 5.07 -22.31
N ASN A 486 6.93 5.11 -23.60
CA ASN A 486 6.68 3.99 -24.52
C ASN A 486 7.81 2.95 -24.49
N GLN A 487 8.97 3.30 -23.92
CA GLN A 487 10.13 2.42 -23.80
C GLN A 487 10.03 1.56 -22.53
N GLN A 488 10.53 0.33 -22.60
CA GLN A 488 10.57 -0.60 -21.47
C GLN A 488 11.88 -1.42 -21.49
N GLY A 489 12.20 -2.09 -20.38
CA GLY A 489 13.33 -3.01 -20.26
C GLY A 489 14.67 -2.35 -20.59
N GLU A 490 15.48 -3.04 -21.38
CA GLU A 490 16.83 -2.61 -21.74
C GLU A 490 16.86 -1.28 -22.50
N ALA A 491 15.88 -1.04 -23.37
CA ALA A 491 15.79 0.21 -24.14
C ALA A 491 15.59 1.42 -23.22
N LEU A 492 14.71 1.31 -22.23
CA LEU A 492 14.51 2.37 -21.24
C LEU A 492 15.76 2.57 -20.38
N THR A 493 16.40 1.48 -19.95
CA THR A 493 17.64 1.53 -19.18
C THR A 493 18.74 2.23 -19.95
N ALA A 494 18.94 1.89 -21.22
CA ALA A 494 19.94 2.55 -22.08
C ALA A 494 19.68 4.06 -22.26
N THR A 495 18.40 4.44 -22.38
CA THR A 495 18.02 5.85 -22.46
C THR A 495 18.30 6.58 -21.14
N LEU A 496 17.94 5.99 -19.99
CA LEU A 496 18.18 6.59 -18.67
C LEU A 496 19.67 6.68 -18.33
N ASN A 497 20.53 5.77 -18.84
CA ASN A 497 21.99 5.85 -18.66
C ASN A 497 22.60 7.11 -19.29
N GLN A 498 21.91 7.81 -20.21
CA GLN A 498 22.35 9.10 -20.70
C GLN A 498 22.41 10.18 -19.60
N LEU A 499 21.68 9.97 -18.48
CA LEU A 499 21.77 10.84 -17.31
C LEU A 499 23.08 10.70 -16.57
N ASP A 500 23.94 9.70 -16.87
CA ASP A 500 25.26 9.52 -16.26
C ASP A 500 26.21 10.68 -16.54
N ARG A 501 25.92 11.50 -17.56
CA ARG A 501 26.60 12.77 -17.81
C ARG A 501 26.45 13.76 -16.64
N TYR A 502 25.42 13.64 -15.81
CA TYR A 502 25.22 14.47 -14.63
C TYR A 502 25.95 13.86 -13.42
N ASP A 503 27.24 14.11 -13.31
CA ASP A 503 28.09 13.51 -12.30
C ASP A 503 28.65 14.55 -11.30
N VAL A 504 29.34 14.08 -10.27
CA VAL A 504 29.95 14.91 -9.22
C VAL A 504 30.83 16.00 -9.82
N GLY A 505 30.68 17.22 -9.35
CA GLY A 505 31.34 18.41 -9.86
C GLY A 505 30.67 19.09 -11.06
N MET A 506 29.72 18.44 -11.71
CA MET A 506 28.95 19.06 -12.80
C MET A 506 28.02 20.14 -12.26
N LYS A 507 27.86 21.19 -13.04
CA LYS A 507 26.93 22.28 -12.76
C LYS A 507 25.62 22.07 -13.50
N ILE A 508 24.51 22.23 -12.80
CA ILE A 508 23.15 22.21 -13.37
C ILE A 508 22.42 23.49 -13.01
N ARG A 509 21.52 23.91 -13.86
CA ARG A 509 20.68 25.09 -13.62
C ARG A 509 19.35 24.66 -12.98
N VAL A 510 19.02 25.25 -11.83
CA VAL A 510 17.78 24.99 -11.09
C VAL A 510 17.14 26.34 -10.78
N GLY A 511 15.96 26.64 -11.32
CA GLY A 511 15.25 27.90 -11.07
C GLY A 511 16.07 29.15 -11.35
N GLY A 512 16.91 29.13 -12.41
CA GLY A 512 17.77 30.24 -12.77
C GLY A 512 19.09 30.33 -12.00
N GLN A 513 19.29 29.53 -10.95
CA GLN A 513 20.55 29.44 -10.19
C GLN A 513 21.40 28.27 -10.69
N GLU A 514 22.72 28.49 -10.73
CA GLU A 514 23.67 27.42 -10.99
C GLU A 514 23.98 26.68 -9.68
N ARG A 515 23.88 25.34 -9.70
CA ARG A 515 24.16 24.45 -8.58
C ARG A 515 25.16 23.38 -8.99
N THR A 516 26.04 23.00 -8.08
CA THR A 516 27.01 21.95 -8.32
C THR A 516 26.50 20.62 -7.76
N ILE A 517 26.62 19.54 -8.50
CA ILE A 517 26.33 18.19 -8.00
C ILE A 517 27.45 17.81 -7.03
N ALA A 518 27.12 17.71 -5.75
CA ALA A 518 28.07 17.39 -4.69
C ALA A 518 28.22 15.87 -4.50
N GLN A 519 27.15 15.10 -4.76
CA GLN A 519 27.16 13.64 -4.60
C GLN A 519 26.15 13.00 -5.58
N VAL A 520 26.47 11.80 -6.04
CA VAL A 520 25.57 10.94 -6.82
C VAL A 520 25.38 9.62 -6.10
N ILE A 521 24.12 9.17 -5.95
CA ILE A 521 23.74 7.86 -5.43
C ILE A 521 23.00 7.11 -6.54
N ALA A 522 23.54 5.97 -6.97
CA ALA A 522 23.06 5.21 -8.14
C ALA A 522 22.50 3.81 -7.77
N ILE A 523 22.03 3.62 -6.55
CA ILE A 523 21.53 2.31 -6.09
C ILE A 523 20.15 1.96 -6.66
N ASP A 524 19.35 2.98 -7.09
CA ASP A 524 18.03 2.80 -7.69
C ASP A 524 17.71 3.98 -8.62
N GLY A 525 18.22 3.94 -9.85
CA GLY A 525 18.26 5.10 -10.73
C GLY A 525 19.37 6.08 -10.34
N ARG A 526 19.15 7.38 -10.56
CA ARG A 526 20.18 8.39 -10.31
C ARG A 526 19.68 9.52 -9.40
N LYS A 527 20.16 9.55 -8.16
CA LYS A 527 19.91 10.63 -7.19
C LYS A 527 21.14 11.55 -7.17
N MET A 528 20.94 12.82 -7.49
CA MET A 528 21.96 13.87 -7.51
C MET A 528 21.69 14.81 -6.33
N ILE A 529 22.62 14.89 -5.39
CA ILE A 529 22.58 15.80 -4.24
C ILE A 529 23.40 17.04 -4.62
N LEU A 530 22.82 18.21 -4.46
CA LEU A 530 23.40 19.49 -4.83
C LEU A 530 24.17 20.12 -3.65
N ASP A 531 24.96 21.14 -3.95
CA ASP A 531 25.82 21.87 -3.00
C ASP A 531 25.08 22.56 -1.86
N ASP A 532 23.78 22.84 -2.02
CA ASP A 532 22.91 23.37 -0.97
C ASP A 532 22.17 22.28 -0.17
N GLY A 533 22.45 21.00 -0.45
CA GLY A 533 21.81 19.84 0.17
C GLY A 533 20.42 19.52 -0.37
N SER A 534 19.92 20.25 -1.36
CA SER A 534 18.75 19.84 -2.15
C SER A 534 19.13 18.68 -3.07
N TRP A 535 18.13 17.91 -3.54
CA TRP A 535 18.42 16.78 -4.42
C TRP A 535 17.28 16.50 -5.41
N LEU A 536 17.62 15.88 -6.51
CA LEU A 536 16.69 15.28 -7.44
C LEU A 536 17.12 13.84 -7.80
N MET A 537 16.15 12.96 -8.00
CA MET A 537 16.34 11.56 -8.34
C MET A 537 15.43 11.18 -9.51
N ILE A 538 15.95 10.46 -10.49
CA ILE A 538 15.18 9.92 -11.63
C ILE A 538 15.38 8.40 -11.66
N ARG A 539 14.28 7.63 -11.78
CA ARG A 539 14.33 6.16 -11.84
C ARG A 539 13.20 5.58 -12.69
N PRO A 540 13.38 4.40 -13.29
CA PRO A 540 12.27 3.68 -13.92
C PRO A 540 11.29 3.19 -12.85
N SER A 541 10.00 3.12 -13.17
CA SER A 541 9.04 2.38 -12.34
C SER A 541 9.25 0.87 -12.52
N GLY A 542 9.24 0.12 -11.42
CA GLY A 542 9.34 -1.35 -11.46
C GLY A 542 8.03 -2.06 -11.84
N THR A 543 6.90 -1.34 -11.92
CA THR A 543 5.56 -1.94 -12.06
C THR A 543 4.73 -1.35 -13.20
N GLU A 544 5.10 -0.20 -13.72
CA GLU A 544 4.36 0.55 -14.74
C GLU A 544 5.30 1.07 -15.82
N PRO A 545 4.84 1.31 -17.06
CA PRO A 545 5.63 1.95 -18.11
C PRO A 545 5.78 3.46 -17.85
N LYS A 546 6.46 3.79 -16.75
CA LYS A 546 6.67 5.16 -16.27
C LYS A 546 8.10 5.37 -15.81
N VAL A 547 8.57 6.59 -15.97
CA VAL A 547 9.74 7.10 -15.26
C VAL A 547 9.25 8.01 -14.15
N ARG A 548 9.71 7.76 -12.94
CA ARG A 548 9.39 8.54 -11.74
C ARG A 548 10.56 9.45 -11.39
N PHE A 549 10.26 10.62 -10.89
CA PHE A 549 11.26 11.51 -10.33
C PHE A 549 10.81 12.04 -8.96
N TYR A 550 11.79 12.23 -8.11
CA TYR A 550 11.64 12.69 -6.74
C TYR A 550 12.59 13.84 -6.51
N VAL A 551 12.17 14.82 -5.74
CA VAL A 551 12.98 15.99 -5.43
C VAL A 551 12.83 16.38 -3.97
N GLU A 552 13.83 17.09 -3.44
CA GLU A 552 13.71 17.76 -2.15
C GLU A 552 14.52 19.05 -2.16
N ALA A 553 13.90 20.12 -1.71
CA ALA A 553 14.53 21.43 -1.57
C ALA A 553 14.36 22.00 -0.16
N ARG A 554 15.02 23.13 0.08
CA ARG A 554 14.91 23.87 1.35
C ARG A 554 13.79 24.90 1.35
N SER A 555 13.10 25.09 0.21
CA SER A 555 11.94 25.97 0.06
C SER A 555 10.92 25.39 -0.92
N ALA A 556 9.70 25.92 -0.91
CA ALA A 556 8.64 25.51 -1.83
C ALA A 556 8.97 25.89 -3.28
N GLU A 557 9.59 27.06 -3.49
CA GLU A 557 10.04 27.55 -4.79
C GLU A 557 11.17 26.66 -5.33
N GLY A 558 12.13 26.27 -4.48
CA GLY A 558 13.20 25.35 -4.83
C GLY A 558 12.67 23.97 -5.24
N LYS A 559 11.63 23.47 -4.55
CA LYS A 559 10.94 22.22 -4.93
C LYS A 559 10.34 22.34 -6.33
N ALA A 560 9.61 23.41 -6.64
CA ALA A 560 9.01 23.62 -7.95
C ALA A 560 10.08 23.68 -9.06
N ALA A 561 11.19 24.39 -8.80
CA ALA A 561 12.31 24.49 -9.72
C ALA A 561 13.00 23.13 -9.99
N LEU A 562 13.14 22.27 -8.96
CA LEU A 562 13.72 20.94 -9.13
C LEU A 562 12.79 19.99 -9.89
N LEU A 563 11.47 20.08 -9.68
CA LEU A 563 10.50 19.30 -10.47
C LEU A 563 10.59 19.66 -11.96
N ALA A 564 10.61 20.97 -12.28
CA ALA A 564 10.80 21.43 -13.66
C ALA A 564 12.13 20.95 -14.24
N ARG A 565 13.23 21.01 -13.45
CA ARG A 565 14.53 20.52 -13.90
C ARG A 565 14.54 19.02 -14.20
N ALA A 566 13.84 18.20 -13.40
CA ALA A 566 13.71 16.77 -13.67
C ALA A 566 13.00 16.50 -15.00
N GLU A 567 11.93 17.25 -15.32
CA GLU A 567 11.22 17.17 -16.60
C GLU A 567 12.13 17.60 -17.77
N GLU A 568 12.87 18.70 -17.63
CA GLU A 568 13.88 19.12 -18.63
C GLU A 568 14.92 18.03 -18.89
N MET A 569 15.45 17.38 -17.84
CA MET A 569 16.42 16.29 -18.00
C MET A 569 15.81 15.09 -18.73
N LEU A 570 14.53 14.79 -18.52
CA LEU A 570 13.83 13.74 -19.26
C LEU A 570 13.61 14.11 -20.72
N ALA A 571 13.29 15.39 -21.01
CA ALA A 571 13.19 15.90 -22.37
C ALA A 571 14.55 15.85 -23.11
N GLU A 572 15.64 16.21 -22.45
CA GLU A 572 17.01 16.16 -23.00
C GLU A 572 17.44 14.76 -23.46
N ILE A 573 16.86 13.70 -22.88
CA ILE A 573 17.14 12.30 -23.27
C ILE A 573 16.00 11.68 -24.11
N GLY A 574 15.02 12.48 -24.53
CA GLY A 574 13.93 12.05 -25.44
C GLY A 574 12.85 11.20 -24.79
N LEU A 575 12.59 11.39 -23.49
CA LEU A 575 11.52 10.69 -22.75
C LEU A 575 10.29 11.59 -22.50
N LEU A 576 10.37 12.89 -22.86
CA LEU A 576 9.29 13.87 -22.89
C LEU A 576 9.23 14.57 -24.23
#